data_95376cb571b340430f2bc5032a2090e0
#
_entry.id   95376cb571b340430f2bc5032a2090e0
#
_cell.length_a   1.000
_cell.length_b   1.000
_cell.length_c   1.000
_cell.angle_alpha   90.00
_cell.angle_beta   90.00
_cell.angle_gamma   90.00
#
_symmetry.space_group_name_H-M   'P 1'
#
loop_
_entity.id
_entity.type
_entity.pdbx_description
1 polymer ?
#
loop_
_entity_poly.entity_id
_entity_poly.type
_entity_poly.pdbx_seq_one_letter_code
_entity_poly.pdbx_strand_id
1 'polypeptide(L)'
;MDVQTLRAEAFKALHERDGAFVIPNPWDAGSARMLASLGFEALATTSAGLAFSLGRPDAEGALTPEETLDNARAIVDATPLPVAADLENGFGDLPEDCARTIQRAGEAGLVGGSIEDASGRSDAPIYDFELSVARVRAAVAAARGLPFPFTLCARAENLLHGRLDLDDTIRRLQAYAEAGADVLYAPGLRSVDEIRAVVQAVVPRPVNVLMGMPGVPLSVNQLQDLGVKRISVGSSLARAALGAFQRAALEIREQGTFGYGEQALPFAQLNDLFRR
;
A
#
# COMPACT_ATOMS: atom_id res chain seq x y z
N MET A 1 -19.84 13.69 -13.92
CA MET A 1 -18.66 13.31 -13.10
C MET A 1 -18.12 12.04 -13.74
N ASP A 2 -16.86 12.00 -14.07
CA ASP A 2 -16.25 10.81 -14.65
C ASP A 2 -16.06 9.69 -13.59
N VAL A 3 -15.77 8.47 -14.05
CA VAL A 3 -15.65 7.29 -13.16
C VAL A 3 -14.51 7.44 -12.16
N GLN A 4 -13.39 8.05 -12.55
CA GLN A 4 -12.25 8.25 -11.66
C GLN A 4 -12.60 9.23 -10.54
N THR A 5 -13.30 10.32 -10.85
CA THR A 5 -13.77 11.28 -9.83
C THR A 5 -14.72 10.62 -8.84
N LEU A 6 -15.67 9.76 -9.31
CA LEU A 6 -16.56 9.02 -8.41
C LEU A 6 -15.76 8.07 -7.47
N ARG A 7 -14.77 7.36 -8.01
CA ARG A 7 -13.88 6.51 -7.21
C ARG A 7 -13.06 7.33 -6.21
N ALA A 8 -12.58 8.50 -6.61
CA ALA A 8 -11.81 9.39 -5.75
C ALA A 8 -12.63 9.91 -4.56
N GLU A 9 -13.87 10.34 -4.81
CA GLU A 9 -14.79 10.79 -3.76
C GLU A 9 -15.15 9.62 -2.82
N ALA A 10 -15.42 8.43 -3.34
CA ALA A 10 -15.66 7.25 -2.54
C ALA A 10 -14.45 6.90 -1.66
N PHE A 11 -13.23 7.00 -2.21
CA PHE A 11 -12.00 6.72 -1.47
C PHE A 11 -11.77 7.73 -0.34
N LYS A 12 -11.99 9.01 -0.61
CA LYS A 12 -11.93 10.08 0.38
C LYS A 12 -12.94 9.82 1.51
N ALA A 13 -14.19 9.50 1.16
CA ALA A 13 -15.24 9.22 2.13
C ALA A 13 -14.91 8.05 3.08
N LEU A 14 -14.17 7.01 2.61
CA LEU A 14 -13.69 5.94 3.47
C LEU A 14 -12.75 6.44 4.59
N HIS A 15 -11.98 7.48 4.33
CA HIS A 15 -11.09 8.07 5.33
C HIS A 15 -11.79 9.04 6.29
N GLU A 16 -12.95 9.57 5.88
CA GLU A 16 -13.72 10.56 6.66
C GLU A 16 -14.82 9.93 7.51
N ARG A 17 -15.40 8.79 7.10
CA ARG A 17 -16.45 8.10 7.84
C ARG A 17 -15.96 7.56 9.20
N ASP A 18 -16.86 7.25 10.11
CA ASP A 18 -16.53 6.56 11.36
C ASP A 18 -16.01 5.14 11.11
N GLY A 19 -15.19 4.64 12.03
CA GLY A 19 -14.62 3.30 11.98
C GLY A 19 -13.39 3.17 11.06
N ALA A 20 -12.74 2.01 11.15
CA ALA A 20 -11.61 1.63 10.31
C ALA A 20 -12.08 0.86 9.05
N PHE A 21 -11.24 0.83 8.01
CA PHE A 21 -11.45 -0.04 6.86
C PHE A 21 -10.16 -0.76 6.48
N VAL A 22 -10.31 -1.94 5.87
CA VAL A 22 -9.19 -2.70 5.32
C VAL A 22 -9.02 -2.36 3.86
N ILE A 23 -7.78 -2.04 3.47
CA ILE A 23 -7.35 -1.82 2.10
C ILE A 23 -6.37 -2.91 1.70
N PRO A 24 -6.84 -4.08 1.20
CA PRO A 24 -5.96 -5.17 0.83
C PRO A 24 -5.16 -4.84 -0.42
N ASN A 25 -4.04 -5.56 -0.59
CA ASN A 25 -3.04 -5.23 -1.58
C ASN A 25 -2.97 -6.32 -2.68
N PRO A 26 -3.66 -6.13 -3.82
CA PRO A 26 -3.48 -6.95 -5.01
C PRO A 26 -2.12 -6.67 -5.65
N TRP A 27 -1.57 -7.69 -6.35
CA TRP A 27 -0.33 -7.58 -7.11
C TRP A 27 -0.55 -7.72 -8.63
N ASP A 28 -1.78 -8.05 -9.05
CA ASP A 28 -2.20 -8.18 -10.44
C ASP A 28 -3.71 -8.00 -10.61
N ALA A 29 -4.19 -8.01 -11.85
CA ALA A 29 -5.60 -7.90 -12.19
C ALA A 29 -6.44 -9.05 -11.62
N GLY A 30 -5.90 -10.27 -11.56
CA GLY A 30 -6.61 -11.44 -11.04
C GLY A 30 -6.87 -11.32 -9.53
N SER A 31 -5.84 -11.00 -8.76
CA SER A 31 -5.97 -10.76 -7.31
C SER A 31 -6.88 -9.56 -7.01
N ALA A 32 -6.86 -8.50 -7.85
CA ALA A 32 -7.76 -7.36 -7.71
C ALA A 32 -9.23 -7.75 -7.87
N ARG A 33 -9.57 -8.53 -8.91
CA ARG A 33 -10.94 -9.04 -9.12
C ARG A 33 -11.40 -9.93 -7.97
N MET A 34 -10.51 -10.80 -7.49
CA MET A 34 -10.82 -11.66 -6.35
C MET A 34 -11.13 -10.83 -5.10
N LEU A 35 -10.31 -9.84 -4.75
CA LEU A 35 -10.55 -8.97 -3.60
C LEU A 35 -11.83 -8.16 -3.74
N ALA A 36 -12.13 -7.63 -4.92
CA ALA A 36 -13.38 -6.94 -5.18
C ALA A 36 -14.60 -7.85 -4.98
N SER A 37 -14.53 -9.11 -5.42
CA SER A 37 -15.62 -10.09 -5.25
C SER A 37 -15.87 -10.48 -3.79
N LEU A 38 -14.88 -10.30 -2.91
CA LEU A 38 -14.99 -10.56 -1.47
C LEU A 38 -15.58 -9.39 -0.68
N GLY A 39 -15.93 -8.28 -1.37
CA GLY A 39 -16.65 -7.16 -0.76
C GLY A 39 -15.75 -6.12 -0.09
N PHE A 40 -14.45 -6.09 -0.40
CA PHE A 40 -13.60 -4.97 0.00
C PHE A 40 -14.01 -3.70 -0.72
N GLU A 41 -13.83 -2.54 -0.09
CA GLU A 41 -14.32 -1.25 -0.57
C GLU A 41 -13.27 -0.40 -1.29
N ALA A 42 -11.99 -0.73 -1.12
CA ALA A 42 -10.85 -0.09 -1.77
C ALA A 42 -9.66 -1.05 -1.85
N LEU A 43 -8.76 -0.81 -2.78
CA LEU A 43 -7.53 -1.60 -2.97
C LEU A 43 -6.31 -0.68 -2.97
N ALA A 44 -5.15 -1.22 -2.55
CA ALA A 44 -3.87 -0.56 -2.77
C ALA A 44 -2.88 -1.55 -3.39
N THR A 45 -2.08 -1.13 -4.37
CA THR A 45 -1.05 -2.01 -4.94
C THR A 45 0.04 -2.35 -3.91
N THR A 46 0.96 -3.23 -4.26
CA THR A 46 2.11 -3.59 -3.43
C THR A 46 3.34 -3.75 -4.32
N SER A 47 4.37 -2.92 -4.07
CA SER A 47 5.67 -3.00 -4.76
C SER A 47 6.28 -4.40 -4.62
N ALA A 48 6.32 -4.94 -3.39
CA ALA A 48 6.85 -6.26 -3.12
C ALA A 48 6.09 -7.38 -3.85
N GLY A 49 4.75 -7.32 -3.88
CA GLY A 49 3.94 -8.30 -4.61
C GLY A 49 4.22 -8.28 -6.11
N LEU A 50 4.35 -7.10 -6.70
CA LEU A 50 4.73 -6.93 -8.10
C LEU A 50 6.16 -7.43 -8.35
N ALA A 51 7.15 -7.02 -7.55
CA ALA A 51 8.53 -7.46 -7.69
C ALA A 51 8.65 -8.99 -7.66
N PHE A 52 7.98 -9.65 -6.71
CA PHE A 52 7.97 -11.11 -6.59
C PHE A 52 7.31 -11.78 -7.81
N SER A 53 6.24 -11.21 -8.36
CA SER A 53 5.59 -11.73 -9.57
C SER A 53 6.49 -11.66 -10.81
N LEU A 54 7.43 -10.69 -10.82
CA LEU A 54 8.44 -10.53 -11.86
C LEU A 54 9.76 -11.28 -11.56
N GLY A 55 9.81 -12.03 -10.43
CA GLY A 55 11.00 -12.79 -10.02
C GLY A 55 12.15 -11.89 -9.54
N ARG A 56 11.84 -10.71 -9.00
CA ARG A 56 12.83 -9.73 -8.51
C ARG A 56 12.71 -9.54 -6.98
N PRO A 57 13.81 -9.13 -6.30
CA PRO A 57 13.73 -8.70 -4.91
C PRO A 57 12.98 -7.38 -4.79
N ASP A 58 12.43 -7.09 -3.61
CA ASP A 58 11.80 -5.82 -3.26
C ASP A 58 12.83 -4.85 -2.62
N ALA A 59 12.50 -3.56 -2.57
CA ALA A 59 13.24 -2.51 -1.87
C ALA A 59 14.66 -2.17 -2.39
N GLU A 60 15.03 -2.65 -3.57
CA GLU A 60 16.35 -2.41 -4.19
C GLU A 60 16.25 -1.55 -5.46
N GLY A 61 15.17 -0.79 -5.63
CA GLY A 61 14.90 -0.06 -6.88
C GLY A 61 14.72 -1.01 -8.08
N ALA A 62 14.22 -2.22 -7.82
CA ALA A 62 14.08 -3.27 -8.80
C ALA A 62 12.93 -3.05 -9.79
N LEU A 63 12.01 -2.14 -9.48
CA LEU A 63 10.88 -1.78 -10.33
C LEU A 63 11.12 -0.42 -10.97
N THR A 64 10.75 -0.30 -12.24
CA THR A 64 10.69 1.00 -12.92
C THR A 64 9.33 1.69 -12.66
N PRO A 65 9.27 3.03 -12.78
CA PRO A 65 7.98 3.73 -12.69
C PRO A 65 6.97 3.24 -13.73
N GLU A 66 7.43 2.85 -14.93
CA GLU A 66 6.61 2.31 -16.00
C GLU A 66 5.97 0.98 -15.59
N GLU A 67 6.75 0.02 -15.09
CA GLU A 67 6.25 -1.29 -14.63
C GLU A 67 5.24 -1.13 -13.49
N THR A 68 5.50 -0.24 -12.54
CA THR A 68 4.60 0.03 -11.42
C THR A 68 3.28 0.64 -11.89
N LEU A 69 3.34 1.64 -12.78
CA LEU A 69 2.15 2.31 -13.29
C LEU A 69 1.34 1.44 -14.26
N ASP A 70 1.98 0.60 -15.06
CA ASP A 70 1.29 -0.34 -15.95
C ASP A 70 0.59 -1.43 -15.14
N ASN A 71 1.21 -1.96 -14.08
CA ASN A 71 0.57 -2.86 -13.14
C ASN A 71 -0.62 -2.19 -12.44
N ALA A 72 -0.43 -0.95 -11.96
CA ALA A 72 -1.50 -0.19 -11.31
C ALA A 72 -2.68 0.04 -12.25
N ARG A 73 -2.43 0.38 -13.53
CA ARG A 73 -3.48 0.54 -14.56
C ARG A 73 -4.23 -0.77 -14.78
N ALA A 74 -3.52 -1.90 -14.90
CA ALA A 74 -4.14 -3.22 -15.05
C ALA A 74 -5.05 -3.57 -13.85
N ILE A 75 -4.67 -3.18 -12.64
CA ILE A 75 -5.47 -3.35 -11.43
C ILE A 75 -6.69 -2.42 -11.44
N VAL A 76 -6.52 -1.14 -11.81
CA VAL A 76 -7.62 -0.16 -11.93
C VAL A 76 -8.67 -0.62 -12.94
N ASP A 77 -8.24 -1.16 -14.08
CA ASP A 77 -9.13 -1.64 -15.14
C ASP A 77 -9.86 -2.94 -14.76
N ALA A 78 -9.30 -3.71 -13.83
CA ALA A 78 -9.85 -4.98 -13.40
C ALA A 78 -10.99 -4.85 -12.37
N THR A 79 -11.22 -3.67 -11.77
CA THR A 79 -12.17 -3.50 -10.67
C THR A 79 -12.93 -2.18 -10.75
N PRO A 80 -14.20 -2.12 -10.28
CA PRO A 80 -14.89 -0.85 -10.09
C PRO A 80 -14.44 -0.07 -8.85
N LEU A 81 -13.65 -0.68 -7.96
CA LEU A 81 -13.25 -0.09 -6.69
C LEU A 81 -12.23 1.04 -6.87
N PRO A 82 -12.15 1.99 -5.94
CA PRO A 82 -11.04 2.92 -5.86
C PRO A 82 -9.73 2.18 -5.60
N VAL A 83 -8.69 2.55 -6.34
CA VAL A 83 -7.33 1.97 -6.21
C VAL A 83 -6.34 3.07 -5.88
N ALA A 84 -5.56 2.86 -4.80
CA ALA A 84 -4.35 3.60 -4.49
C ALA A 84 -3.13 2.78 -4.91
N ALA A 85 -1.96 3.41 -5.04
CA ALA A 85 -0.73 2.70 -5.35
C ALA A 85 0.35 2.89 -4.28
N ASP A 86 1.14 1.84 -4.10
CA ASP A 86 2.47 1.92 -3.51
C ASP A 86 3.41 2.48 -4.59
N LEU A 87 3.83 3.73 -4.42
CA LEU A 87 4.67 4.44 -5.37
C LEU A 87 6.12 4.57 -4.87
N GLU A 88 6.49 3.72 -3.92
CA GLU A 88 7.83 3.69 -3.33
C GLU A 88 8.30 5.11 -2.92
N ASN A 89 9.55 5.43 -3.21
CA ASN A 89 10.09 6.77 -2.97
C ASN A 89 9.69 7.82 -4.05
N GLY A 90 8.80 7.51 -4.98
CA GLY A 90 8.47 8.38 -6.11
C GLY A 90 9.47 8.27 -7.26
N PHE A 91 10.27 7.21 -7.30
CA PHE A 91 11.19 6.83 -8.38
C PHE A 91 12.25 7.90 -8.71
N GLY A 92 12.73 8.57 -7.68
CA GLY A 92 13.82 9.55 -7.79
C GLY A 92 14.08 10.29 -6.48
N ASP A 93 15.21 10.95 -6.36
CA ASP A 93 15.64 11.60 -5.12
C ASP A 93 15.04 13.00 -4.92
N LEU A 94 14.68 13.68 -5.99
CA LEU A 94 14.24 15.08 -5.95
C LEU A 94 12.75 15.22 -5.62
N PRO A 95 12.32 16.33 -4.99
CA PRO A 95 10.90 16.62 -4.78
C PRO A 95 10.07 16.60 -6.07
N GLU A 96 10.64 17.05 -7.19
CA GLU A 96 10.02 17.06 -8.52
C GLU A 96 9.73 15.65 -9.04
N ASP A 97 10.51 14.65 -8.63
CA ASP A 97 10.29 13.25 -9.00
C ASP A 97 9.00 12.73 -8.34
N CYS A 98 8.79 13.06 -7.06
CA CYS A 98 7.55 12.75 -6.37
C CYS A 98 6.35 13.43 -7.04
N ALA A 99 6.47 14.72 -7.39
CA ALA A 99 5.39 15.45 -8.05
C ALA A 99 5.02 14.82 -9.40
N ARG A 100 6.02 14.49 -10.22
CA ARG A 100 5.83 13.81 -11.52
C ARG A 100 5.18 12.45 -11.37
N THR A 101 5.59 11.68 -10.36
CA THR A 101 5.02 10.35 -10.07
C THR A 101 3.54 10.45 -9.68
N ILE A 102 3.15 11.43 -8.86
CA ILE A 102 1.74 11.65 -8.50
C ILE A 102 0.90 12.04 -9.73
N GLN A 103 1.40 12.90 -10.61
CA GLN A 103 0.70 13.26 -11.85
C GLN A 103 0.46 12.04 -12.73
N ARG A 104 1.51 11.23 -12.97
CA ARG A 104 1.43 9.99 -13.74
C ARG A 104 0.51 8.93 -13.09
N ALA A 105 0.49 8.87 -11.76
CA ALA A 105 -0.44 8.02 -11.02
C ALA A 105 -1.91 8.42 -11.29
N GLY A 106 -2.22 9.71 -11.29
CA GLY A 106 -3.54 10.21 -11.70
C GLY A 106 -3.90 9.82 -13.13
N GLU A 107 -2.97 9.93 -14.09
CA GLU A 107 -3.15 9.53 -15.49
C GLU A 107 -3.34 8.00 -15.65
N ALA A 108 -2.81 7.21 -14.73
CA ALA A 108 -3.02 5.75 -14.68
C ALA A 108 -4.38 5.33 -14.11
N GLY A 109 -5.24 6.28 -13.70
CA GLY A 109 -6.56 6.00 -13.16
C GLY A 109 -6.60 5.81 -11.63
N LEU A 110 -5.46 6.00 -10.96
CA LEU A 110 -5.37 5.92 -9.50
C LEU A 110 -6.04 7.11 -8.83
N VAL A 111 -6.57 6.89 -7.63
CA VAL A 111 -7.23 7.92 -6.81
C VAL A 111 -6.51 8.18 -5.49
N GLY A 112 -5.36 7.56 -5.31
CA GLY A 112 -4.47 7.74 -4.18
C GLY A 112 -3.14 7.07 -4.40
N GLY A 113 -2.19 7.36 -3.54
CA GLY A 113 -0.87 6.73 -3.57
C GLY A 113 -0.08 7.00 -2.30
N SER A 114 0.98 6.23 -2.09
CA SER A 114 1.92 6.48 -1.01
C SER A 114 3.28 6.91 -1.54
N ILE A 115 3.91 7.86 -0.85
CA ILE A 115 5.32 8.23 -1.04
C ILE A 115 6.03 8.01 0.28
N GLU A 116 7.20 7.35 0.21
CA GLU A 116 8.01 7.03 1.37
C GLU A 116 9.33 7.79 1.40
N ASP A 117 9.93 7.84 2.59
CA ASP A 117 11.24 8.46 2.81
C ASP A 117 12.42 7.46 2.77
N ALA A 118 12.18 6.22 2.36
CA ALA A 118 13.24 5.28 2.01
C ALA A 118 13.90 5.67 0.69
N SER A 119 15.24 5.62 0.65
CA SER A 119 16.01 6.05 -0.54
C SER A 119 16.32 4.91 -1.51
N GLY A 120 16.14 3.66 -1.09
CA GLY A 120 16.61 2.48 -1.81
C GLY A 120 18.14 2.24 -1.73
N ARG A 121 18.89 3.12 -1.05
CA ARG A 121 20.36 3.01 -0.90
C ARG A 121 20.72 2.39 0.46
N SER A 122 21.61 1.41 0.45
CA SER A 122 22.02 0.72 1.68
C SER A 122 22.86 1.59 2.61
N ASP A 123 23.63 2.53 2.06
CA ASP A 123 24.51 3.45 2.82
C ASP A 123 23.75 4.64 3.43
N ALA A 124 22.61 5.02 2.85
CA ALA A 124 21.75 6.11 3.31
C ALA A 124 20.27 5.73 3.15
N PRO A 125 19.76 4.72 3.90
CA PRO A 125 18.48 4.09 3.60
C PRO A 125 17.26 5.00 3.76
N ILE A 126 17.38 6.08 4.55
CA ILE A 126 16.31 7.06 4.78
C ILE A 126 16.83 8.44 4.39
N TYR A 127 16.04 9.20 3.64
CA TYR A 127 16.35 10.60 3.31
C TYR A 127 16.43 11.47 4.57
N ASP A 128 17.26 12.52 4.49
CA ASP A 128 17.30 13.55 5.53
C ASP A 128 15.93 14.16 5.76
N PHE A 129 15.67 14.60 7.00
CA PHE A 129 14.38 15.10 7.44
C PHE A 129 13.83 16.21 6.52
N GLU A 130 14.63 17.24 6.23
CA GLU A 130 14.20 18.38 5.42
C GLU A 130 13.90 17.96 3.97
N LEU A 131 14.72 17.09 3.40
CA LEU A 131 14.48 16.55 2.05
C LEU A 131 13.20 15.70 2.03
N SER A 132 12.97 14.84 3.02
CA SER A 132 11.75 14.03 3.14
C SER A 132 10.50 14.92 3.16
N VAL A 133 10.51 15.99 3.96
CA VAL A 133 9.39 16.94 4.04
C VAL A 133 9.18 17.68 2.72
N ALA A 134 10.26 18.11 2.06
CA ALA A 134 10.18 18.77 0.76
C ALA A 134 9.57 17.85 -0.32
N ARG A 135 9.92 16.57 -0.31
CA ARG A 135 9.39 15.53 -1.22
C ARG A 135 7.90 15.32 -1.00
N VAL A 136 7.46 15.18 0.25
CA VAL A 136 6.04 15.06 0.59
C VAL A 136 5.27 16.33 0.19
N ARG A 137 5.82 17.53 0.44
CA ARG A 137 5.20 18.79 0.03
C ARG A 137 5.00 18.89 -1.48
N ALA A 138 5.98 18.46 -2.27
CA ALA A 138 5.88 18.46 -3.73
C ALA A 138 4.82 17.43 -4.21
N ALA A 139 4.76 16.25 -3.61
CA ALA A 139 3.73 15.25 -3.87
C ALA A 139 2.32 15.77 -3.53
N VAL A 140 2.16 16.45 -2.39
CA VAL A 140 0.90 17.11 -1.99
C VAL A 140 0.49 18.16 -3.02
N ALA A 141 1.40 19.04 -3.42
CA ALA A 141 1.09 20.08 -4.40
C ALA A 141 0.62 19.49 -5.74
N ALA A 142 1.27 18.43 -6.20
CA ALA A 142 0.86 17.71 -7.41
C ALA A 142 -0.52 17.05 -7.24
N ALA A 143 -0.78 16.38 -6.09
CA ALA A 143 -2.08 15.78 -5.79
C ALA A 143 -3.22 16.79 -5.78
N ARG A 144 -2.99 17.99 -5.23
CA ARG A 144 -3.99 19.09 -5.21
C ARG A 144 -4.20 19.73 -6.59
N GLY A 145 -3.26 19.54 -7.51
CA GLY A 145 -3.39 19.99 -8.90
C GLY A 145 -4.21 19.08 -9.81
N LEU A 146 -4.55 17.87 -9.35
CA LEU A 146 -5.38 16.93 -10.12
C LEU A 146 -6.86 17.36 -10.13
N PRO A 147 -7.64 17.02 -11.18
CA PRO A 147 -9.04 17.44 -11.30
C PRO A 147 -10.02 16.67 -10.40
N PHE A 148 -9.52 15.83 -9.50
CA PHE A 148 -10.27 15.05 -8.53
C PHE A 148 -9.48 14.93 -7.21
N PRO A 149 -10.13 14.59 -6.07
CA PRO A 149 -9.43 14.44 -4.82
C PRO A 149 -8.50 13.21 -4.86
N PHE A 150 -7.18 13.43 -4.85
CA PHE A 150 -6.19 12.37 -4.76
C PHE A 150 -5.72 12.23 -3.32
N THR A 151 -5.93 11.06 -2.71
CA THR A 151 -5.54 10.79 -1.32
C THR A 151 -4.07 10.42 -1.23
N LEU A 152 -3.23 11.33 -0.72
CA LEU A 152 -1.80 11.10 -0.53
C LEU A 152 -1.50 10.52 0.86
N CYS A 153 -0.83 9.37 0.89
CA CYS A 153 -0.29 8.76 2.09
C CYS A 153 1.22 9.01 2.16
N ALA A 154 1.69 9.64 3.24
CA ALA A 154 3.13 9.80 3.47
C ALA A 154 3.64 8.75 4.46
N ARG A 155 4.77 8.09 4.11
CA ARG A 155 5.36 7.00 4.89
C ARG A 155 6.68 7.41 5.51
N ALA A 156 6.86 7.07 6.80
CA ALA A 156 8.11 7.16 7.53
C ALA A 156 8.66 5.75 7.74
N GLU A 157 9.75 5.41 7.05
CA GLU A 157 10.28 4.06 6.92
C GLU A 157 11.34 3.70 7.98
N ASN A 158 11.60 4.58 8.94
CA ASN A 158 12.61 4.41 9.98
C ASN A 158 12.70 2.98 10.54
N LEU A 159 11.54 2.46 10.98
CA LEU A 159 11.46 1.20 11.70
C LEU A 159 11.79 -0.02 10.83
N LEU A 160 11.45 0.00 9.54
CA LEU A 160 11.79 -1.07 8.60
C LEU A 160 13.27 -1.08 8.25
N HIS A 161 13.94 0.08 8.33
CA HIS A 161 15.37 0.21 8.07
C HIS A 161 16.25 0.15 9.34
N GLY A 162 15.71 -0.43 10.43
CA GLY A 162 16.45 -0.65 11.67
C GLY A 162 16.69 0.60 12.51
N ARG A 163 16.13 1.75 12.14
CA ARG A 163 16.16 2.98 12.94
C ARG A 163 14.98 2.95 13.91
N LEU A 164 15.16 2.30 15.05
CA LEU A 164 14.11 2.06 16.05
C LEU A 164 13.85 3.31 16.92
N ASP A 165 13.84 4.47 16.31
CA ASP A 165 13.58 5.77 16.92
C ASP A 165 12.13 6.16 16.64
N LEU A 166 11.25 5.90 17.62
CA LEU A 166 9.83 6.23 17.52
C LEU A 166 9.61 7.76 17.55
N ASP A 167 10.45 8.49 18.28
CA ASP A 167 10.31 9.95 18.38
C ASP A 167 10.65 10.62 17.04
N ASP A 168 11.74 10.19 16.34
CA ASP A 168 12.03 10.68 15.00
C ASP A 168 10.94 10.26 14.00
N THR A 169 10.41 9.04 14.13
CA THR A 169 9.29 8.57 13.29
C THR A 169 8.06 9.47 13.47
N ILE A 170 7.66 9.76 14.70
CA ILE A 170 6.54 10.64 15.01
C ILE A 170 6.79 12.06 14.50
N ARG A 171 7.99 12.60 14.72
CA ARG A 171 8.38 13.93 14.23
C ARG A 171 8.25 14.04 12.71
N ARG A 172 8.67 13.00 11.96
CA ARG A 172 8.50 12.94 10.51
C ARG A 172 7.03 12.93 10.11
N LEU A 173 6.22 12.07 10.72
CA LEU A 173 4.78 11.99 10.43
C LEU A 173 4.06 13.32 10.72
N GLN A 174 4.40 14.02 11.80
CA GLN A 174 3.86 15.34 12.10
C GLN A 174 4.22 16.36 11.01
N ALA A 175 5.48 16.39 10.58
CA ALA A 175 5.92 17.26 9.50
C ALA A 175 5.26 16.91 8.16
N TYR A 176 4.99 15.63 7.89
CA TYR A 176 4.24 15.21 6.69
C TYR A 176 2.78 15.63 6.77
N ALA A 177 2.16 15.57 7.96
CA ALA A 177 0.82 16.10 8.19
C ALA A 177 0.74 17.61 7.94
N GLU A 178 1.72 18.37 8.41
CA GLU A 178 1.85 19.81 8.19
C GLU A 178 2.11 20.13 6.72
N ALA A 179 2.87 19.29 6.02
CA ALA A 179 3.07 19.39 4.56
C ALA A 179 1.79 19.14 3.76
N GLY A 180 0.73 18.57 4.38
CA GLY A 180 -0.58 18.39 3.79
C GLY A 180 -0.92 16.96 3.36
N ALA A 181 -0.15 15.94 3.79
CA ALA A 181 -0.50 14.54 3.56
C ALA A 181 -1.87 14.20 4.16
N ASP A 182 -2.66 13.41 3.46
CA ASP A 182 -4.01 13.04 3.87
C ASP A 182 -4.01 11.87 4.86
N VAL A 183 -3.08 10.95 4.70
CA VAL A 183 -2.91 9.74 5.51
C VAL A 183 -1.45 9.62 5.91
N LEU A 184 -1.21 9.16 7.12
CA LEU A 184 0.13 8.93 7.64
C LEU A 184 0.38 7.46 7.89
N TYR A 185 1.62 7.01 7.66
CA TYR A 185 1.94 5.61 7.75
C TYR A 185 3.38 5.41 8.25
N ALA A 186 3.54 4.64 9.30
CA ALA A 186 4.83 4.15 9.80
C ALA A 186 4.78 2.61 9.81
N PRO A 187 5.23 1.94 8.76
CA PRO A 187 5.34 0.48 8.79
C PRO A 187 6.39 0.03 9.81
N GLY A 188 6.18 -1.16 10.39
CA GLY A 188 7.14 -1.72 11.35
C GLY A 188 6.86 -1.40 12.81
N LEU A 189 5.71 -0.78 13.15
CA LEU A 189 5.25 -0.67 14.54
C LEU A 189 5.09 -2.06 15.16
N ARG A 190 5.60 -2.27 16.37
CA ARG A 190 5.77 -3.60 16.99
C ARG A 190 4.89 -3.84 18.20
N SER A 191 4.21 -2.82 18.70
CA SER A 191 3.37 -2.91 19.89
C SER A 191 2.12 -2.06 19.79
N VAL A 192 1.14 -2.40 20.63
CA VAL A 192 -0.09 -1.60 20.82
C VAL A 192 0.24 -0.18 21.27
N ASP A 193 1.25 -0.03 22.12
CA ASP A 193 1.64 1.28 22.65
C ASP A 193 2.30 2.16 21.59
N GLU A 194 3.13 1.60 20.70
CA GLU A 194 3.69 2.33 19.57
C GLU A 194 2.60 2.78 18.59
N ILE A 195 1.63 1.91 18.27
CA ILE A 195 0.49 2.25 17.40
C ILE A 195 -0.31 3.40 18.04
N ARG A 196 -0.62 3.28 19.34
CA ARG A 196 -1.36 4.31 20.07
C ARG A 196 -0.61 5.64 20.09
N ALA A 197 0.70 5.62 20.35
CA ALA A 197 1.55 6.81 20.37
C ALA A 197 1.53 7.53 19.01
N VAL A 198 1.70 6.80 17.91
CA VAL A 198 1.64 7.37 16.55
C VAL A 198 0.27 7.96 16.27
N VAL A 199 -0.83 7.22 16.54
CA VAL A 199 -2.18 7.71 16.28
C VAL A 199 -2.45 9.00 17.06
N GLN A 200 -2.11 9.03 18.37
CA GLN A 200 -2.32 10.21 19.22
C GLN A 200 -1.48 11.41 18.79
N ALA A 201 -0.27 11.18 18.31
CA ALA A 201 0.65 12.24 17.94
C ALA A 201 0.25 13.02 16.68
N VAL A 202 -0.57 12.42 15.81
CA VAL A 202 -0.91 12.97 14.49
C VAL A 202 -2.39 13.32 14.29
N VAL A 203 -3.21 13.18 15.36
CA VAL A 203 -4.63 13.59 15.31
C VAL A 203 -4.75 15.02 14.75
N PRO A 204 -5.72 15.31 13.86
CA PRO A 204 -6.81 14.46 13.39
C PRO A 204 -6.48 13.65 12.10
N ARG A 205 -5.23 13.55 11.71
CA ARG A 205 -4.87 12.85 10.45
C ARG A 205 -5.10 11.34 10.56
N PRO A 206 -5.72 10.71 9.55
CA PRO A 206 -5.86 9.27 9.47
C PRO A 206 -4.50 8.55 9.50
N VAL A 207 -4.42 7.46 10.24
CA VAL A 207 -3.23 6.59 10.28
C VAL A 207 -3.54 5.26 9.59
N ASN A 208 -2.61 4.83 8.71
CA ASN A 208 -2.56 3.49 8.17
C ASN A 208 -1.67 2.60 9.04
N VAL A 209 -2.11 1.38 9.33
CA VAL A 209 -1.30 0.36 10.00
C VAL A 209 -1.17 -0.86 9.10
N LEU A 210 0.04 -1.41 9.01
CA LEU A 210 0.33 -2.64 8.27
C LEU A 210 0.06 -3.85 9.15
N MET A 211 -0.77 -4.76 8.65
CA MET A 211 -1.05 -6.06 9.27
C MET A 211 -0.62 -7.21 8.33
N GLY A 212 -0.66 -8.45 8.85
CA GLY A 212 -0.25 -9.62 8.07
C GLY A 212 1.26 -9.87 8.07
N MET A 213 2.00 -9.16 8.93
CA MET A 213 3.41 -9.42 9.22
C MET A 213 3.53 -10.13 10.59
N PRO A 214 4.60 -10.89 10.84
CA PRO A 214 4.90 -11.38 12.20
C PRO A 214 5.01 -10.20 13.17
N GLY A 215 4.36 -10.30 14.33
CA GLY A 215 4.37 -9.22 15.31
C GLY A 215 3.10 -9.21 16.16
N VAL A 216 2.42 -8.08 16.24
CA VAL A 216 1.21 -7.91 17.04
C VAL A 216 -0.02 -8.35 16.26
N PRO A 217 -0.65 -9.49 16.60
CA PRO A 217 -1.84 -9.98 15.90
C PRO A 217 -3.09 -9.25 16.40
N LEU A 218 -3.36 -8.06 15.86
CA LEU A 218 -4.55 -7.29 16.20
C LEU A 218 -5.67 -7.51 15.18
N SER A 219 -6.89 -7.62 15.67
CA SER A 219 -8.10 -7.61 14.83
C SER A 219 -8.41 -6.21 14.33
N VAL A 220 -9.27 -6.12 13.30
CA VAL A 220 -9.77 -4.83 12.77
C VAL A 220 -10.42 -4.01 13.88
N ASN A 221 -11.24 -4.62 14.75
CA ASN A 221 -11.89 -3.92 15.85
C ASN A 221 -10.88 -3.36 16.85
N GLN A 222 -9.86 -4.13 17.23
CA GLN A 222 -8.81 -3.65 18.14
C GLN A 222 -8.01 -2.49 17.54
N LEU A 223 -7.71 -2.52 16.23
CA LEU A 223 -7.06 -1.41 15.55
C LEU A 223 -7.96 -0.17 15.50
N GLN A 224 -9.25 -0.35 15.24
CA GLN A 224 -10.24 0.73 15.28
C GLN A 224 -10.33 1.37 16.67
N ASP A 225 -10.35 0.56 17.74
CA ASP A 225 -10.38 1.05 19.13
C ASP A 225 -9.12 1.85 19.51
N LEU A 226 -8.00 1.61 18.81
CA LEU A 226 -6.76 2.38 18.92
C LEU A 226 -6.80 3.69 18.11
N GLY A 227 -7.85 3.94 17.31
CA GLY A 227 -7.99 5.10 16.45
C GLY A 227 -7.35 4.95 15.07
N VAL A 228 -6.95 3.74 14.69
CA VAL A 228 -6.46 3.44 13.34
C VAL A 228 -7.61 3.59 12.34
N LYS A 229 -7.36 4.27 11.22
CA LYS A 229 -8.37 4.51 10.18
C LYS A 229 -8.26 3.53 9.02
N ARG A 230 -7.06 3.22 8.58
CA ARG A 230 -6.79 2.38 7.43
C ARG A 230 -5.88 1.22 7.80
N ILE A 231 -6.19 0.03 7.31
CA ILE A 231 -5.42 -1.19 7.60
C ILE A 231 -5.03 -1.79 6.27
N SER A 232 -3.73 -1.77 5.95
CA SER A 232 -3.16 -2.43 4.77
C SER A 232 -2.51 -3.77 5.16
N VAL A 233 -2.27 -4.62 4.16
CA VAL A 233 -1.66 -5.94 4.39
C VAL A 233 -0.34 -6.12 3.61
N GLY A 234 0.06 -5.15 2.81
CA GLY A 234 1.31 -5.19 2.03
C GLY A 234 1.41 -6.45 1.18
N SER A 235 2.58 -7.05 1.12
CA SER A 235 2.81 -8.28 0.35
C SER A 235 2.26 -9.55 1.00
N SER A 236 1.59 -9.49 2.15
CA SER A 236 1.25 -10.70 2.91
C SER A 236 0.34 -11.66 2.14
N LEU A 237 -0.62 -11.14 1.36
CA LEU A 237 -1.49 -11.99 0.52
C LEU A 237 -0.72 -12.62 -0.64
N ALA A 238 0.16 -11.88 -1.32
CA ALA A 238 1.05 -12.43 -2.36
C ALA A 238 1.97 -13.52 -1.78
N ARG A 239 2.56 -13.26 -0.61
CA ARG A 239 3.41 -14.25 0.08
C ARG A 239 2.62 -15.47 0.53
N ALA A 240 1.37 -15.32 0.96
CA ALA A 240 0.50 -16.45 1.29
C ALA A 240 0.20 -17.32 0.07
N ALA A 241 -0.10 -16.69 -1.09
CA ALA A 241 -0.30 -17.39 -2.36
C ALA A 241 0.97 -18.12 -2.83
N LEU A 242 2.12 -17.44 -2.81
CA LEU A 242 3.42 -18.04 -3.15
C LEU A 242 3.80 -19.18 -2.19
N GLY A 243 3.49 -19.05 -0.91
CA GLY A 243 3.71 -20.11 0.06
C GLY A 243 2.84 -21.35 -0.21
N ALA A 244 1.59 -21.18 -0.62
CA ALA A 244 0.73 -22.29 -1.03
C ALA A 244 1.25 -22.95 -2.30
N PHE A 245 1.65 -22.16 -3.30
CA PHE A 245 2.28 -22.63 -4.54
C PHE A 245 3.55 -23.44 -4.25
N GLN A 246 4.44 -22.94 -3.38
CA GLN A 246 5.67 -23.64 -3.01
C GLN A 246 5.39 -24.99 -2.36
N ARG A 247 4.44 -25.06 -1.41
CA ARG A 247 4.06 -26.33 -0.77
C ARG A 247 3.54 -27.36 -1.77
N ALA A 248 2.68 -26.94 -2.70
CA ALA A 248 2.16 -27.79 -3.76
C ALA A 248 3.29 -28.31 -4.68
N ALA A 249 4.22 -27.45 -5.08
CA ALA A 249 5.35 -27.85 -5.91
C ALA A 249 6.31 -28.80 -5.20
N LEU A 250 6.54 -28.62 -3.91
CA LEU A 250 7.36 -29.51 -3.08
C LEU A 250 6.70 -30.90 -2.93
N GLU A 251 5.38 -30.98 -2.73
CA GLU A 251 4.65 -32.25 -2.70
C GLU A 251 4.86 -33.05 -3.99
N ILE A 252 4.71 -32.40 -5.16
CA ILE A 252 4.93 -33.05 -6.45
C ILE A 252 6.37 -33.54 -6.54
N ARG A 253 7.35 -32.70 -6.23
CA ARG A 253 8.77 -33.02 -6.43
C ARG A 253 9.27 -34.10 -5.48
N GLU A 254 8.84 -34.09 -4.21
CA GLU A 254 9.40 -34.90 -3.15
C GLU A 254 8.61 -36.20 -2.91
N GLN A 255 7.30 -36.16 -3.13
CA GLN A 255 6.41 -37.29 -2.84
C GLN A 255 5.79 -37.91 -4.09
N GLY A 256 5.77 -37.17 -5.22
CA GLY A 256 5.11 -37.61 -6.44
C GLY A 256 3.58 -37.69 -6.32
N THR A 257 3.01 -36.93 -5.36
CA THR A 257 1.55 -36.90 -5.10
C THR A 257 0.96 -35.54 -5.48
N PHE A 258 -0.37 -35.47 -5.54
CA PHE A 258 -1.14 -34.31 -6.02
C PHE A 258 -2.28 -33.95 -5.04
N GLY A 259 -2.12 -34.25 -3.76
CA GLY A 259 -3.12 -34.00 -2.71
C GLY A 259 -3.47 -32.52 -2.53
N TYR A 260 -2.55 -31.61 -2.86
CA TYR A 260 -2.77 -30.16 -2.86
C TYR A 260 -4.00 -29.74 -3.70
N GLY A 261 -4.39 -30.54 -4.70
CA GLY A 261 -5.56 -30.27 -5.53
C GLY A 261 -6.88 -30.17 -4.76
N GLU A 262 -6.98 -30.83 -3.60
CA GLU A 262 -8.15 -30.72 -2.70
C GLU A 262 -8.33 -29.32 -2.10
N GLN A 263 -7.25 -28.56 -1.98
CA GLN A 263 -7.26 -27.18 -1.45
C GLN A 263 -7.28 -26.12 -2.56
N ALA A 264 -7.16 -26.50 -3.82
CA ALA A 264 -7.21 -25.58 -4.94
C ALA A 264 -8.62 -25.06 -5.17
N LEU A 265 -8.74 -23.79 -5.56
CA LEU A 265 -10.03 -23.25 -5.99
C LEU A 265 -10.54 -24.01 -7.21
N PRO A 266 -11.82 -24.42 -7.24
CA PRO A 266 -12.39 -25.12 -8.39
C PRO A 266 -12.26 -24.31 -9.68
N PHE A 267 -11.88 -24.97 -10.78
CA PHE A 267 -11.71 -24.34 -12.09
C PHE A 267 -12.94 -23.53 -12.54
N ALA A 268 -14.15 -24.09 -12.36
CA ALA A 268 -15.39 -23.39 -12.70
C ALA A 268 -15.59 -22.11 -11.89
N GLN A 269 -15.28 -22.15 -10.59
CA GLN A 269 -15.40 -20.97 -9.72
C GLN A 269 -14.49 -19.83 -10.16
N LEU A 270 -13.23 -20.12 -10.53
CA LEU A 270 -12.30 -19.10 -11.04
C LEU A 270 -12.78 -18.52 -12.38
N ASN A 271 -13.25 -19.37 -13.30
CA ASN A 271 -13.79 -18.89 -14.57
C ASN A 271 -15.02 -17.98 -14.36
N ASP A 272 -15.91 -18.32 -13.45
CA ASP A 272 -17.11 -17.52 -13.18
C ASP A 272 -16.73 -16.18 -12.53
N LEU A 273 -15.73 -16.17 -11.65
CA LEU A 273 -15.18 -14.94 -11.06
C LEU A 273 -14.61 -14.00 -12.12
N PHE A 274 -13.89 -14.54 -13.12
CA PHE A 274 -13.19 -13.74 -14.12
C PHE A 274 -14.02 -13.38 -15.36
N ARG A 275 -15.21 -13.94 -15.52
CA ARG A 275 -16.16 -13.56 -16.59
C ARG A 275 -16.94 -12.27 -16.32
N ARG A 276 -17.00 -11.81 -15.08
CA ARG A 276 -17.79 -10.65 -14.64
C ARG A 276 -17.08 -9.34 -14.86
#